data_0a7b1f05d988751b8e3e4e8fa106f8f6
#
_entry.id   0a7b1f05d988751b8e3e4e8fa106f8f6
#
_cell.length_a   1.000
_cell.length_b   1.000
_cell.length_c   1.000
_cell.angle_alpha   90.00
_cell.angle_beta   90.00
_cell.angle_gamma   90.00
#
_symmetry.space_group_name_H-M   'P 1'
#
loop_
_entity.id
_entity.type
_entity.pdbx_description
1 polymer ?
#
loop_
_entity_poly.entity_id
_entity_poly.type
_entity_poly.pdbx_seq_one_letter_code
_entity_poly.pdbx_strand_id
1 'polypeptide(L)'
;MSLAELGEHPGKVETVTQQGTYLADPLAAFTHLCQNKPNALLLESAEIDSKDDLQSLLMVDAALRLECRGNQVTVSALTANGRSVMPLFAEHCPAGMSVETITDGLRITCQPADPSLDEDARLKAASVFDALRLLTKHISALRSHPHAVFLGGAFAYDLLATFEHLPDVPEGQNDCPDYVFYLAETMLAIDHQTQTTELIGSVFSGPEVANSYFAVSQRLEHLQQALNSMPTNSAPTAGSATPADVSVDKSDEAFMQDVNYLKTHILAGDIFQVVPSRTFSLPCPSPLAAYAQLKKQNPSPYMFYMQDADFSIFGASPESALKYEKHSNQVEIYPIAGTRPRGKRADGTIDHDLDSRIELDLREDNKEKSEHIMLVDLARNDVAKVSRPGTRYVKDLLKVDRYSHVMHLVSRVVGQLRDDLDALHAYQACMNMGTLVGAPKVSAATLVRQVEQQRRGSYGGAVGYINGNGDMDTCIVIRSAFVKNQTAYIQAGAGVVYDSDPLSEANETRSKAQAVISAVQTAMQKEQY
;
A
#
# COMPACT_ATOMS: atom_id res chain seq x y z
N MET A 1 33.72 13.39 1.01
CA MET A 1 33.50 13.69 -0.41
C MET A 1 33.03 15.12 -0.51
N SER A 2 33.59 15.92 -1.38
CA SER A 2 33.16 17.31 -1.63
C SER A 2 31.94 17.32 -2.55
N LEU A 3 31.19 18.44 -2.62
CA LEU A 3 30.08 18.58 -3.57
C LEU A 3 30.57 18.44 -5.04
N ALA A 4 31.82 18.85 -5.33
CA ALA A 4 32.39 18.67 -6.64
C ALA A 4 32.58 17.19 -6.99
N GLU A 5 33.13 16.40 -6.07
CA GLU A 5 33.28 14.94 -6.24
C GLU A 5 31.92 14.24 -6.36
N LEU A 6 30.89 14.69 -5.62
CA LEU A 6 29.54 14.18 -5.76
C LEU A 6 28.98 14.45 -7.16
N GLY A 7 29.35 15.58 -7.80
CA GLY A 7 28.97 15.91 -9.17
C GLY A 7 29.56 14.99 -10.23
N GLU A 8 30.75 14.43 -9.97
CA GLU A 8 31.51 13.59 -10.91
C GLU A 8 31.15 12.10 -10.83
N HIS A 9 30.53 11.66 -9.72
CA HIS A 9 30.20 10.25 -9.45
C HIS A 9 28.68 9.99 -9.50
N PRO A 10 28.13 9.55 -10.66
CA PRO A 10 26.70 9.25 -10.77
C PRO A 10 26.29 8.11 -9.80
N GLY A 11 25.03 8.04 -9.48
CA GLY A 11 24.48 7.00 -8.60
C GLY A 11 24.84 7.16 -7.12
N LYS A 12 25.08 8.40 -6.66
CA LYS A 12 25.25 8.73 -5.24
C LYS A 12 24.12 9.64 -4.76
N VAL A 13 23.84 9.58 -3.46
CA VAL A 13 22.94 10.51 -2.79
C VAL A 13 23.57 11.04 -1.51
N GLU A 14 23.53 12.36 -1.32
CA GLU A 14 23.82 13.01 -0.05
C GLU A 14 22.51 13.29 0.68
N THR A 15 22.47 12.98 1.95
CA THR A 15 21.28 13.18 2.79
C THR A 15 21.51 14.39 3.69
N VAL A 16 20.65 15.39 3.56
CA VAL A 16 20.61 16.57 4.45
C VAL A 16 19.51 16.34 5.46
N THR A 17 19.81 16.41 6.75
CA THR A 17 18.84 16.19 7.81
C THR A 17 18.77 17.36 8.79
N GLN A 18 17.58 17.63 9.31
CA GLN A 18 17.32 18.61 10.35
C GLN A 18 16.38 18.02 11.39
N GLN A 19 16.68 18.23 12.67
CA GLN A 19 15.76 17.85 13.75
C GLN A 19 14.69 18.93 13.90
N GLY A 20 13.42 18.51 13.91
CA GLY A 20 12.27 19.36 14.12
C GLY A 20 11.61 19.16 15.49
N THR A 21 10.64 20.01 15.79
CA THR A 21 9.76 19.81 16.94
C THR A 21 8.90 18.57 16.70
N TYR A 22 8.72 17.73 17.73
CA TYR A 22 7.89 16.54 17.62
C TYR A 22 6.46 16.88 17.19
N LEU A 23 5.98 16.18 16.17
CA LEU A 23 4.66 16.31 15.58
C LEU A 23 3.77 15.15 16.05
N ALA A 24 2.95 15.41 17.05
CA ALA A 24 2.02 14.40 17.58
C ALA A 24 0.88 14.06 16.59
N ASP A 25 0.53 14.98 15.70
CA ASP A 25 -0.47 14.77 14.64
C ASP A 25 0.15 14.93 13.25
N PRO A 26 0.59 13.82 12.62
CA PRO A 26 1.16 13.83 11.28
C PRO A 26 0.18 14.31 10.20
N LEU A 27 -1.13 14.07 10.38
CA LEU A 27 -2.15 14.53 9.44
C LEU A 27 -2.27 16.06 9.43
N ALA A 28 -2.18 16.72 10.58
CA ALA A 28 -2.16 18.17 10.65
C ALA A 28 -0.96 18.75 9.91
N ALA A 29 0.23 18.14 10.07
CA ALA A 29 1.42 18.51 9.33
C ALA A 29 1.26 18.30 7.82
N PHE A 30 0.73 17.15 7.40
CA PHE A 30 0.46 16.85 6.00
C PHE A 30 -0.55 17.84 5.40
N THR A 31 -1.62 18.16 6.12
CA THR A 31 -2.62 19.14 5.70
C THR A 31 -1.96 20.51 5.47
N HIS A 32 -1.14 20.94 6.41
CA HIS A 32 -0.48 22.25 6.31
C HIS A 32 0.52 22.34 5.14
N LEU A 33 1.27 21.26 4.91
CA LEU A 33 2.34 21.24 3.91
C LEU A 33 1.88 20.78 2.52
N CYS A 34 0.86 19.91 2.42
CA CYS A 34 0.58 19.14 1.22
C CYS A 34 -0.88 19.13 0.77
N GLN A 35 -1.83 19.81 1.43
CA GLN A 35 -3.27 19.68 1.15
C GLN A 35 -3.63 19.79 -0.34
N ASN A 36 -2.96 20.65 -1.09
CA ASN A 36 -3.21 20.89 -2.51
C ASN A 36 -2.02 20.51 -3.40
N LYS A 37 -1.12 19.69 -2.89
CA LYS A 37 0.13 19.35 -3.57
C LYS A 37 0.06 17.94 -4.14
N PRO A 38 0.23 17.77 -5.47
CA PRO A 38 0.29 16.44 -6.06
C PRO A 38 1.59 15.72 -5.69
N ASN A 39 1.60 14.41 -5.88
CA ASN A 39 2.76 13.54 -5.66
C ASN A 39 3.26 13.58 -4.20
N ALA A 40 2.33 13.55 -3.27
CA ALA A 40 2.58 13.52 -1.83
C ALA A 40 2.00 12.25 -1.20
N LEU A 41 2.63 11.79 -0.12
CA LEU A 41 2.26 10.53 0.54
C LEU A 41 2.37 10.69 2.05
N LEU A 42 1.36 10.20 2.76
CA LEU A 42 1.34 10.06 4.21
C LEU A 42 1.13 8.59 4.55
N LEU A 43 2.06 8.01 5.28
CA LEU A 43 1.98 6.67 5.86
C LEU A 43 2.04 6.80 7.38
N GLU A 44 1.02 6.31 8.08
CA GLU A 44 0.94 6.37 9.53
C GLU A 44 0.72 4.98 10.13
N SER A 45 1.35 4.73 11.26
CA SER A 45 1.00 3.58 12.11
C SER A 45 0.09 4.05 13.23
N ALA A 46 -1.10 3.45 13.35
CA ALA A 46 -1.91 3.64 14.53
C ALA A 46 -1.38 2.79 15.69
N GLU A 47 -1.59 3.26 16.92
CA GLU A 47 -1.16 2.56 18.13
C GLU A 47 -1.84 1.20 18.25
N ILE A 48 -1.03 0.16 18.42
CA ILE A 48 -1.46 -1.21 18.70
C ILE A 48 -0.57 -1.75 19.81
N ASP A 49 -1.16 -2.44 20.77
CA ASP A 49 -0.44 -3.05 21.90
C ASP A 49 0.71 -3.99 21.48
N SER A 50 0.75 -4.43 20.23
CA SER A 50 1.70 -5.42 19.72
C SER A 50 2.73 -4.85 18.73
N LYS A 51 2.75 -3.54 18.46
CA LYS A 51 3.65 -2.93 17.46
C LYS A 51 4.80 -2.17 18.14
N ASP A 52 6.03 -2.64 17.91
CA ASP A 52 7.23 -2.06 18.52
C ASP A 52 7.71 -0.78 17.82
N ASP A 53 7.34 -0.55 16.55
CA ASP A 53 7.76 0.61 15.76
C ASP A 53 6.56 1.47 15.35
N LEU A 54 6.33 2.54 16.07
CA LEU A 54 5.29 3.54 15.75
C LEU A 54 5.92 4.72 15.02
N GLN A 55 5.93 4.67 13.71
CA GLN A 55 6.45 5.71 12.85
C GLN A 55 5.39 6.27 11.91
N SER A 56 5.53 7.55 11.58
CA SER A 56 4.80 8.18 10.48
C SER A 56 5.78 8.78 9.48
N LEU A 57 5.53 8.54 8.20
CA LEU A 57 6.37 9.00 7.11
C LEU A 57 5.55 9.91 6.20
N LEU A 58 6.01 11.15 6.01
CA LEU A 58 5.40 12.13 5.12
C LEU A 58 6.37 12.43 3.99
N MET A 59 6.05 12.06 2.76
CA MET A 59 6.76 12.54 1.60
C MET A 59 6.10 13.85 1.14
N VAL A 60 6.86 14.95 1.21
CA VAL A 60 6.37 16.29 0.88
C VAL A 60 6.67 16.65 -0.55
N ASP A 61 7.89 16.39 -1.02
CA ASP A 61 8.33 16.65 -2.38
C ASP A 61 8.88 15.37 -3.00
N ALA A 62 8.43 15.07 -4.21
CA ALA A 62 8.94 13.96 -5.00
C ALA A 62 9.90 14.45 -6.08
N ALA A 63 11.04 13.76 -6.24
CA ALA A 63 12.02 14.01 -7.29
C ALA A 63 11.63 13.36 -8.62
N LEU A 64 11.11 12.13 -8.56
CA LEU A 64 10.65 11.35 -9.71
C LEU A 64 9.26 10.78 -9.43
N ARG A 65 8.49 10.59 -10.50
CA ARG A 65 7.28 9.77 -10.55
C ARG A 65 7.49 8.64 -11.54
N LEU A 66 7.25 7.40 -11.10
CA LEU A 66 7.28 6.19 -11.91
C LEU A 66 5.87 5.63 -12.03
N GLU A 67 5.36 5.49 -13.23
CA GLU A 67 4.04 4.93 -13.53
C GLU A 67 4.17 3.71 -14.42
N CYS A 68 3.60 2.58 -13.99
CA CYS A 68 3.55 1.36 -14.78
C CYS A 68 2.15 1.13 -15.33
N ARG A 69 2.06 0.81 -16.61
CA ARG A 69 0.86 0.30 -17.29
C ARG A 69 1.24 -0.86 -18.21
N GLY A 70 0.78 -2.05 -17.87
CA GLY A 70 1.17 -3.27 -18.57
C GLY A 70 2.68 -3.50 -18.50
N ASN A 71 3.33 -3.56 -19.64
CA ASN A 71 4.77 -3.78 -19.77
C ASN A 71 5.58 -2.48 -19.94
N GLN A 72 4.99 -1.33 -19.72
CA GLN A 72 5.64 -0.03 -19.88
C GLN A 72 5.70 0.72 -18.55
N VAL A 73 6.85 1.35 -18.30
CA VAL A 73 7.06 2.24 -17.16
C VAL A 73 7.44 3.62 -17.68
N THR A 74 6.66 4.62 -17.33
CA THR A 74 6.98 6.02 -17.59
C THR A 74 7.68 6.61 -16.37
N VAL A 75 8.85 7.19 -16.55
CA VAL A 75 9.62 7.88 -15.51
C VAL A 75 9.64 9.37 -15.81
N SER A 76 9.02 10.16 -14.94
CA SER A 76 8.95 11.62 -15.06
C SER A 76 9.80 12.29 -13.99
N ALA A 77 10.68 13.21 -14.39
CA ALA A 77 11.43 14.02 -13.44
C ALA A 77 10.58 15.23 -13.01
N LEU A 78 10.31 15.30 -11.70
CA LEU A 78 9.48 16.36 -11.12
C LEU A 78 10.31 17.56 -10.68
N THR A 79 11.62 17.37 -10.48
CA THR A 79 12.56 18.42 -10.05
C THR A 79 13.86 18.36 -10.86
N ALA A 80 14.66 19.43 -10.78
CA ALA A 80 16.00 19.43 -11.38
C ALA A 80 16.92 18.37 -10.73
N ASN A 81 16.79 18.19 -9.41
CA ASN A 81 17.51 17.15 -8.66
C ASN A 81 17.10 15.73 -9.13
N GLY A 82 15.80 15.51 -9.40
CA GLY A 82 15.33 14.25 -9.99
C GLY A 82 15.86 13.97 -11.40
N ARG A 83 16.07 15.02 -12.21
CA ARG A 83 16.67 14.85 -13.55
C ARG A 83 18.08 14.25 -13.50
N SER A 84 18.82 14.51 -12.43
CA SER A 84 20.17 13.94 -12.25
C SER A 84 20.16 12.41 -12.14
N VAL A 85 19.04 11.81 -11.78
CA VAL A 85 18.88 10.36 -11.67
C VAL A 85 18.54 9.70 -13.01
N MET A 86 17.97 10.45 -13.96
CA MET A 86 17.46 9.91 -15.23
C MET A 86 18.51 9.12 -16.05
N PRO A 87 19.78 9.52 -16.15
CA PRO A 87 20.80 8.79 -16.91
C PRO A 87 21.00 7.35 -16.41
N LEU A 88 20.79 7.08 -15.12
CA LEU A 88 20.98 5.75 -14.53
C LEU A 88 20.07 4.70 -15.18
N PHE A 89 18.87 5.09 -15.64
CA PHE A 89 17.93 4.17 -16.30
C PHE A 89 18.47 3.65 -17.63
N ALA A 90 19.16 4.47 -18.40
CA ALA A 90 19.79 4.04 -19.65
C ALA A 90 21.09 3.26 -19.41
N GLU A 91 21.90 3.68 -18.43
CA GLU A 91 23.18 3.05 -18.10
C GLU A 91 23.04 1.65 -17.52
N HIS A 92 21.98 1.41 -16.74
CA HIS A 92 21.78 0.17 -16.01
C HIS A 92 20.55 -0.63 -16.48
N CYS A 93 20.05 -0.33 -17.68
CA CYS A 93 18.90 -1.03 -18.25
C CYS A 93 19.21 -2.53 -18.44
N PRO A 94 18.45 -3.45 -17.83
CA PRO A 94 18.65 -4.88 -18.02
C PRO A 94 18.41 -5.33 -19.46
N ALA A 95 19.03 -6.44 -19.85
CA ALA A 95 18.73 -7.11 -21.10
C ALA A 95 17.23 -7.49 -21.18
N GLY A 96 16.60 -7.27 -22.32
CA GLY A 96 15.16 -7.47 -22.50
C GLY A 96 14.30 -6.26 -22.18
N MET A 97 14.92 -5.14 -21.82
CA MET A 97 14.26 -3.84 -21.66
C MET A 97 14.83 -2.82 -22.64
N SER A 98 14.02 -1.84 -23.00
CA SER A 98 14.44 -0.69 -23.82
C SER A 98 14.04 0.60 -23.14
N VAL A 99 14.89 1.62 -23.27
CA VAL A 99 14.66 2.96 -22.72
C VAL A 99 14.57 3.95 -23.88
N GLU A 100 13.47 4.67 -23.93
CA GLU A 100 13.21 5.72 -24.93
C GLU A 100 13.02 7.06 -24.22
N THR A 101 13.65 8.10 -24.72
CA THR A 101 13.41 9.47 -24.24
C THR A 101 12.10 9.99 -24.84
N ILE A 102 11.21 10.47 -23.97
CA ILE A 102 9.95 11.12 -24.32
C ILE A 102 9.97 12.59 -23.88
N THR A 103 8.94 13.36 -24.23
CA THR A 103 8.89 14.81 -23.99
C THR A 103 9.15 15.18 -22.52
N ASP A 104 8.56 14.45 -21.57
CA ASP A 104 8.61 14.77 -20.14
C ASP A 104 9.33 13.71 -19.31
N GLY A 105 10.17 12.87 -19.93
CA GLY A 105 10.87 11.84 -19.18
C GLY A 105 11.40 10.68 -20.02
N LEU A 106 11.30 9.49 -19.47
CA LEU A 106 11.69 8.24 -20.12
C LEU A 106 10.50 7.27 -20.16
N ARG A 107 10.44 6.48 -21.24
CA ARG A 107 9.60 5.30 -21.33
C ARG A 107 10.48 4.07 -21.34
N ILE A 108 10.24 3.18 -20.39
CA ILE A 108 10.94 1.91 -20.29
C ILE A 108 9.94 0.83 -20.70
N THR A 109 10.27 0.05 -21.74
CA THR A 109 9.44 -1.06 -22.18
C THR A 109 10.11 -2.37 -21.83
N CYS A 110 9.42 -3.22 -21.11
CA CYS A 110 9.85 -4.54 -20.67
C CYS A 110 9.27 -5.62 -21.59
N GLN A 111 10.09 -6.55 -22.06
CA GLN A 111 9.58 -7.71 -22.76
C GLN A 111 9.04 -8.72 -21.74
N PRO A 112 7.86 -9.32 -21.99
CA PRO A 112 7.35 -10.38 -21.13
C PRO A 112 8.38 -11.52 -20.99
N ALA A 113 8.46 -12.13 -19.83
CA ALA A 113 9.30 -13.30 -19.62
C ALA A 113 8.88 -14.46 -20.56
N ASP A 114 9.83 -15.24 -21.02
CA ASP A 114 9.56 -16.42 -21.86
C ASP A 114 8.68 -17.40 -21.06
N PRO A 115 7.48 -17.75 -21.55
CA PRO A 115 6.56 -18.65 -20.85
C PRO A 115 7.11 -20.08 -20.70
N SER A 116 8.16 -20.45 -21.44
CA SER A 116 8.83 -21.76 -21.31
C SER A 116 9.75 -21.88 -20.09
N LEU A 117 10.08 -20.75 -19.45
CA LEU A 117 10.90 -20.73 -18.24
C LEU A 117 10.14 -21.32 -17.06
N ASP A 118 10.88 -22.00 -16.18
CA ASP A 118 10.33 -22.45 -14.90
C ASP A 118 9.98 -21.26 -13.98
N GLU A 119 9.28 -21.50 -12.89
CA GLU A 119 8.80 -20.46 -11.98
C GLU A 119 9.94 -19.62 -11.39
N ASP A 120 11.07 -20.25 -11.04
CA ASP A 120 12.24 -19.57 -10.46
C ASP A 120 12.92 -18.68 -11.50
N ALA A 121 13.11 -19.17 -12.70
CA ALA A 121 13.69 -18.38 -13.81
C ALA A 121 12.78 -17.21 -14.21
N ARG A 122 11.46 -17.40 -14.25
CA ARG A 122 10.50 -16.32 -14.49
C ARG A 122 10.51 -15.27 -13.41
N LEU A 123 10.62 -15.66 -12.14
CA LEU A 123 10.73 -14.73 -11.01
C LEU A 123 11.95 -13.81 -11.14
N LYS A 124 13.06 -14.32 -11.67
CA LYS A 124 14.33 -13.59 -11.85
C LYS A 124 14.46 -12.88 -13.19
N ALA A 125 13.56 -13.13 -14.12
CA ALA A 125 13.56 -12.48 -15.42
C ALA A 125 13.37 -10.96 -15.27
N ALA A 126 13.89 -10.19 -16.24
CA ALA A 126 13.67 -8.76 -16.30
C ALA A 126 12.18 -8.44 -16.30
N SER A 127 11.76 -7.49 -15.49
CA SER A 127 10.36 -7.15 -15.28
C SER A 127 10.16 -5.66 -15.06
N VAL A 128 8.92 -5.22 -15.04
CA VAL A 128 8.57 -3.83 -14.74
C VAL A 128 9.06 -3.36 -13.36
N PHE A 129 9.36 -4.28 -12.44
CA PHE A 129 9.99 -3.97 -11.16
C PHE A 129 11.43 -3.50 -11.29
N ASP A 130 12.11 -3.77 -12.39
CA ASP A 130 13.52 -3.35 -12.56
C ASP A 130 13.66 -1.83 -12.62
N ALA A 131 12.64 -1.09 -13.04
CA ALA A 131 12.65 0.36 -12.95
C ALA A 131 12.72 0.88 -11.50
N LEU A 132 12.03 0.23 -10.56
CA LEU A 132 12.14 0.53 -9.12
C LEU A 132 13.45 -0.01 -8.54
N ARG A 133 13.80 -1.22 -8.89
CA ARG A 133 15.03 -1.91 -8.43
C ARG A 133 16.29 -1.15 -8.81
N LEU A 134 16.31 -0.54 -9.97
CA LEU A 134 17.43 0.27 -10.43
C LEU A 134 17.74 1.40 -9.43
N LEU A 135 16.73 2.10 -8.94
CA LEU A 135 16.90 3.20 -7.99
C LEU A 135 17.44 2.71 -6.63
N THR A 136 16.99 1.56 -6.16
CA THR A 136 17.45 1.00 -4.87
C THR A 136 18.83 0.33 -4.96
N LYS A 137 19.22 -0.15 -6.14
CA LYS A 137 20.51 -0.85 -6.33
C LYS A 137 21.66 0.08 -6.79
N HIS A 138 21.35 1.08 -7.62
CA HIS A 138 22.35 1.90 -8.26
C HIS A 138 22.47 3.32 -7.68
N ILE A 139 21.65 3.64 -6.65
CA ILE A 139 21.85 4.85 -5.85
C ILE A 139 22.35 4.43 -4.47
N SER A 140 23.56 4.85 -4.12
CA SER A 140 24.16 4.57 -2.82
C SER A 140 24.35 5.84 -2.00
N ALA A 141 23.96 5.77 -0.73
CA ALA A 141 24.09 6.88 0.19
C ALA A 141 25.56 7.13 0.57
N LEU A 142 25.99 8.39 0.57
CA LEU A 142 27.30 8.80 1.08
C LEU A 142 27.36 8.68 2.61
N ARG A 143 26.25 8.99 3.27
CA ARG A 143 26.05 8.76 4.71
C ARG A 143 24.91 7.77 4.86
N SER A 144 25.13 6.77 5.67
CA SER A 144 24.09 5.77 5.94
C SER A 144 22.89 6.44 6.58
N HIS A 145 21.76 6.40 5.89
CA HIS A 145 20.47 6.87 6.39
C HIS A 145 19.37 5.97 5.82
N PRO A 146 18.41 5.49 6.61
CA PRO A 146 17.40 4.54 6.13
C PRO A 146 16.51 5.13 5.02
N HIS A 147 16.33 6.45 4.99
CA HIS A 147 15.49 7.15 4.01
C HIS A 147 16.30 7.99 3.00
N ALA A 148 17.61 7.76 2.85
CA ALA A 148 18.41 8.45 1.83
C ALA A 148 17.88 8.23 0.41
N VAL A 149 17.41 7.02 0.11
CA VAL A 149 16.58 6.67 -1.04
C VAL A 149 15.27 6.13 -0.50
N PHE A 150 14.17 6.80 -0.80
CA PHE A 150 12.85 6.40 -0.36
C PHE A 150 11.90 6.39 -1.56
N LEU A 151 11.33 5.24 -1.84
CA LEU A 151 10.32 5.03 -2.86
C LEU A 151 8.99 4.74 -2.17
N GLY A 152 8.07 5.69 -2.20
CA GLY A 152 6.72 5.51 -1.66
C GLY A 152 5.68 5.46 -2.76
N GLY A 153 4.67 4.62 -2.62
CA GLY A 153 3.64 4.50 -3.64
C GLY A 153 2.71 3.32 -3.46
N ALA A 154 2.08 2.91 -4.56
CA ALA A 154 1.09 1.85 -4.57
C ALA A 154 1.30 0.89 -5.76
N PHE A 155 1.06 -0.39 -5.50
CA PHE A 155 0.89 -1.46 -6.50
C PHE A 155 -0.60 -1.76 -6.64
N ALA A 156 -1.10 -1.80 -7.88
CA ALA A 156 -2.46 -2.22 -8.14
C ALA A 156 -2.62 -3.75 -8.09
N TYR A 157 -3.84 -4.21 -7.86
CA TYR A 157 -4.21 -5.62 -7.95
C TYR A 157 -3.89 -6.19 -9.34
N ASP A 158 -4.17 -5.41 -10.38
CA ASP A 158 -4.05 -5.84 -11.77
C ASP A 158 -2.60 -5.98 -12.26
N LEU A 159 -1.60 -5.55 -11.48
CA LEU A 159 -0.19 -5.82 -11.75
C LEU A 159 0.08 -7.33 -11.90
N LEU A 160 -0.71 -8.19 -11.26
CA LEU A 160 -0.63 -9.64 -11.40
C LEU A 160 -0.75 -10.09 -12.86
N ALA A 161 -1.56 -9.44 -13.68
CA ALA A 161 -1.73 -9.75 -15.09
C ALA A 161 -0.49 -9.47 -15.96
N THR A 162 0.51 -8.77 -15.45
CA THR A 162 1.81 -8.60 -16.11
C THR A 162 2.68 -9.86 -16.01
N PHE A 163 2.42 -10.69 -15.02
CA PHE A 163 3.21 -11.89 -14.69
C PHE A 163 2.45 -13.19 -14.94
N GLU A 164 1.11 -13.16 -14.81
CA GLU A 164 0.24 -14.32 -14.97
C GLU A 164 -0.76 -14.10 -16.11
N HIS A 165 -1.07 -15.17 -16.82
CA HIS A 165 -2.07 -15.09 -17.89
C HIS A 165 -3.49 -15.08 -17.31
N LEU A 166 -4.08 -13.90 -17.29
CA LEU A 166 -5.45 -13.67 -16.83
C LEU A 166 -6.33 -13.20 -17.99
N PRO A 167 -7.66 -13.45 -17.95
CA PRO A 167 -8.58 -12.94 -18.97
C PRO A 167 -8.48 -11.41 -19.10
N ASP A 168 -8.50 -10.91 -20.33
CA ASP A 168 -8.57 -9.48 -20.58
C ASP A 168 -9.94 -8.93 -20.16
N VAL A 169 -9.89 -7.81 -19.44
CA VAL A 169 -11.07 -7.09 -18.99
C VAL A 169 -10.86 -5.58 -19.16
N PRO A 170 -11.92 -4.80 -19.36
CA PRO A 170 -11.81 -3.35 -19.48
C PRO A 170 -11.37 -2.69 -18.18
N GLU A 171 -10.88 -1.46 -18.30
CA GLU A 171 -10.63 -0.59 -17.15
C GLU A 171 -11.93 -0.38 -16.35
N GLY A 172 -11.79 -0.41 -15.02
CA GLY A 172 -12.87 -0.03 -14.11
C GLY A 172 -12.88 1.48 -13.79
N GLN A 173 -13.75 1.88 -12.89
CA GLN A 173 -13.76 3.26 -12.39
C GLN A 173 -12.52 3.59 -11.56
N ASN A 174 -11.93 2.59 -10.93
CA ASN A 174 -10.63 2.67 -10.30
C ASN A 174 -9.57 2.32 -11.37
N ASP A 175 -9.11 3.32 -12.08
CA ASP A 175 -8.12 3.21 -13.15
C ASP A 175 -6.68 3.47 -12.65
N CYS A 176 -6.41 3.13 -11.39
CA CYS A 176 -5.06 3.18 -10.82
C CYS A 176 -4.09 2.44 -11.74
N PRO A 177 -2.94 3.05 -12.12
CA PRO A 177 -1.89 2.36 -12.85
C PRO A 177 -1.45 1.07 -12.15
N ASP A 178 -0.85 0.14 -12.88
CA ASP A 178 -0.36 -1.12 -12.31
C ASP A 178 0.60 -0.90 -11.14
N TYR A 179 1.39 0.17 -11.19
CA TYR A 179 1.94 0.82 -10.01
C TYR A 179 2.22 2.31 -10.25
N VAL A 180 2.22 3.07 -9.15
CA VAL A 180 2.73 4.43 -9.09
C VAL A 180 3.63 4.55 -7.88
N PHE A 181 4.89 4.94 -8.09
CA PHE A 181 5.86 5.19 -7.04
C PHE A 181 6.53 6.55 -7.24
N TYR A 182 6.89 7.18 -6.15
CA TYR A 182 7.62 8.43 -6.11
C TYR A 182 8.96 8.23 -5.43
N LEU A 183 10.03 8.76 -6.02
CA LEU A 183 11.32 8.92 -5.35
C LEU A 183 11.26 10.21 -4.55
N ALA A 184 11.42 10.13 -3.24
CA ALA A 184 11.35 11.30 -2.38
C ALA A 184 12.53 12.24 -2.59
N GLU A 185 12.25 13.56 -2.58
CA GLU A 185 13.26 14.61 -2.48
C GLU A 185 13.31 15.20 -1.10
N THR A 186 12.14 15.53 -0.51
CA THR A 186 12.02 15.92 0.89
C THR A 186 10.92 15.14 1.59
N MET A 187 11.19 14.74 2.81
CA MET A 187 10.24 14.00 3.64
C MET A 187 10.44 14.28 5.12
N LEU A 188 9.45 13.90 5.92
CA LEU A 188 9.51 13.88 7.37
C LEU A 188 9.39 12.44 7.85
N ALA A 189 10.25 12.08 8.80
CA ALA A 189 10.13 10.85 9.58
C ALA A 189 9.80 11.23 11.02
N ILE A 190 8.67 10.73 11.53
CA ILE A 190 8.18 10.99 12.87
C ILE A 190 8.22 9.67 13.64
N ASP A 191 9.01 9.63 14.69
CA ASP A 191 9.06 8.50 15.62
C ASP A 191 8.23 8.84 16.87
N HIS A 192 7.14 8.11 17.07
CA HIS A 192 6.21 8.37 18.17
C HIS A 192 6.69 7.78 19.51
N GLN A 193 7.62 6.83 19.49
CA GLN A 193 8.20 6.25 20.70
C GLN A 193 9.24 7.19 21.30
N THR A 194 10.17 7.68 20.48
CA THR A 194 11.21 8.62 20.90
C THR A 194 10.73 10.07 20.91
N GLN A 195 9.54 10.33 20.38
CA GLN A 195 8.95 11.66 20.22
C GLN A 195 9.88 12.61 19.46
N THR A 196 10.38 12.15 18.34
CA THR A 196 11.27 12.92 17.46
C THR A 196 10.67 13.12 16.09
N THR A 197 11.02 14.22 15.45
CA THR A 197 10.71 14.50 14.04
C THR A 197 11.99 14.87 13.32
N GLU A 198 12.28 14.18 12.25
CA GLU A 198 13.41 14.46 11.38
C GLU A 198 12.93 14.90 10.00
N LEU A 199 13.44 16.03 9.53
CA LEU A 199 13.27 16.51 8.17
C LEU A 199 14.44 15.99 7.36
N ILE A 200 14.16 15.38 6.22
CA ILE A 200 15.13 14.65 5.40
C ILE A 200 15.05 15.19 3.97
N GLY A 201 16.20 15.58 3.42
CA GLY A 201 16.34 15.97 2.03
C GLY A 201 17.38 15.10 1.32
N SER A 202 17.04 14.59 0.15
CA SER A 202 17.91 13.74 -0.66
C SER A 202 18.42 14.53 -1.86
N VAL A 203 19.75 14.66 -1.98
CA VAL A 203 20.43 15.34 -3.07
C VAL A 203 21.15 14.31 -3.93
N PHE A 204 20.67 14.10 -5.13
CA PHE A 204 21.23 13.11 -6.06
C PHE A 204 22.41 13.68 -6.81
N SER A 205 23.43 12.84 -7.02
CA SER A 205 24.63 13.20 -7.76
C SER A 205 24.32 13.55 -9.23
N GLY A 206 25.03 14.55 -9.73
CA GLY A 206 24.89 15.03 -11.11
C GLY A 206 25.56 16.39 -11.32
N PRO A 207 25.60 16.91 -12.56
CA PRO A 207 26.29 18.15 -12.89
C PRO A 207 25.81 19.36 -12.08
N GLU A 208 24.52 19.40 -11.72
CA GLU A 208 23.87 20.50 -10.99
C GLU A 208 23.80 20.26 -9.49
N VAL A 209 24.60 19.34 -8.94
CA VAL A 209 24.50 18.92 -7.53
C VAL A 209 24.63 20.05 -6.52
N ALA A 210 25.46 21.07 -6.81
CA ALA A 210 25.62 22.22 -5.92
C ALA A 210 24.35 23.06 -5.83
N ASN A 211 23.67 23.29 -6.97
CA ASN A 211 22.40 23.98 -7.02
C ASN A 211 21.30 23.15 -6.34
N SER A 212 21.27 21.85 -6.57
CA SER A 212 20.33 20.93 -5.94
C SER A 212 20.53 20.87 -4.42
N TYR A 213 21.77 20.84 -3.95
CA TYR A 213 22.08 20.86 -2.51
C TYR A 213 21.58 22.15 -1.84
N PHE A 214 21.85 23.30 -2.47
CA PHE A 214 21.35 24.59 -1.97
C PHE A 214 19.81 24.62 -1.94
N ALA A 215 19.17 24.22 -3.04
CA ALA A 215 17.71 24.22 -3.16
C ALA A 215 17.04 23.30 -2.12
N VAL A 216 17.55 22.08 -1.94
CA VAL A 216 17.04 21.12 -0.95
C VAL A 216 17.26 21.63 0.47
N SER A 217 18.45 22.18 0.78
CA SER A 217 18.73 22.75 2.11
C SER A 217 17.79 23.90 2.43
N GLN A 218 17.60 24.83 1.49
CA GLN A 218 16.66 25.94 1.65
C GLN A 218 15.21 25.43 1.79
N ARG A 219 14.85 24.38 1.07
CA ARG A 219 13.52 23.76 1.17
C ARG A 219 13.27 23.19 2.57
N LEU A 220 14.26 22.52 3.17
CA LEU A 220 14.13 22.00 4.53
C LEU A 220 13.96 23.13 5.56
N GLU A 221 14.69 24.25 5.40
CA GLU A 221 14.50 25.42 6.26
C GLU A 221 13.08 25.98 6.15
N HIS A 222 12.55 26.09 4.92
CA HIS A 222 11.17 26.55 4.71
C HIS A 222 10.15 25.58 5.33
N LEU A 223 10.35 24.26 5.19
CA LEU A 223 9.46 23.28 5.82
C LEU A 223 9.48 23.39 7.34
N GLN A 224 10.66 23.56 7.94
CA GLN A 224 10.78 23.75 9.38
C GLN A 224 10.10 25.03 9.86
N GLN A 225 10.26 26.14 9.13
CA GLN A 225 9.58 27.40 9.43
C GLN A 225 8.06 27.25 9.33
N ALA A 226 7.57 26.58 8.28
CA ALA A 226 6.14 26.30 8.09
C ALA A 226 5.59 25.47 9.26
N LEU A 227 6.29 24.41 9.67
CA LEU A 227 5.88 23.57 10.80
C LEU A 227 5.87 24.35 12.14
N ASN A 228 6.86 25.21 12.36
CA ASN A 228 6.91 26.03 13.57
C ASN A 228 5.79 27.09 13.63
N SER A 229 5.26 27.50 12.48
CA SER A 229 4.15 28.45 12.36
C SER A 229 2.80 27.78 12.16
N MET A 230 2.74 26.46 12.20
CA MET A 230 1.52 25.69 11.97
C MET A 230 0.44 26.04 13.00
N PRO A 231 -0.78 26.37 12.59
CA PRO A 231 -1.89 26.59 13.51
C PRO A 231 -2.20 25.35 14.35
N THR A 232 -2.55 25.55 15.60
CA THR A 232 -2.85 24.46 16.56
C THR A 232 -4.01 23.55 16.10
N ASN A 233 -4.86 24.03 15.17
CA ASN A 233 -6.01 23.30 14.62
C ASN A 233 -5.96 23.25 13.08
N SER A 234 -4.86 22.75 12.51
CA SER A 234 -4.77 22.51 11.07
C SER A 234 -5.60 21.29 10.68
N ALA A 235 -6.91 21.48 10.52
CA ALA A 235 -7.81 20.45 10.02
C ALA A 235 -7.96 20.58 8.49
N PRO A 236 -8.09 19.46 7.76
CA PRO A 236 -8.41 19.51 6.33
C PRO A 236 -9.70 20.27 6.07
N THR A 237 -9.70 21.09 5.02
CA THR A 237 -10.90 21.82 4.60
C THR A 237 -11.93 20.83 4.08
N ALA A 238 -13.12 20.84 4.65
CA ALA A 238 -14.24 20.05 4.16
C ALA A 238 -14.69 20.58 2.80
N GLY A 239 -15.17 19.69 1.95
CA GLY A 239 -15.73 20.06 0.65
C GLY A 239 -17.25 20.10 0.71
N SER A 240 -17.87 21.16 0.17
CA SER A 240 -19.33 21.24 0.11
C SER A 240 -19.87 20.38 -1.03
N ALA A 241 -20.67 19.37 -0.69
CA ALA A 241 -21.48 18.65 -1.66
C ALA A 241 -22.84 18.32 -1.04
N THR A 242 -23.87 18.29 -1.88
CA THR A 242 -25.19 17.82 -1.44
C THR A 242 -25.07 16.35 -1.06
N PRO A 243 -25.61 15.89 0.10
CA PRO A 243 -25.66 14.49 0.42
C PRO A 243 -26.32 13.74 -0.74
N ALA A 244 -25.56 12.83 -1.35
CA ALA A 244 -26.05 12.00 -2.43
C ALA A 244 -26.19 10.55 -1.94
N ASP A 245 -27.11 9.84 -2.57
CA ASP A 245 -27.27 8.42 -2.33
C ASP A 245 -25.99 7.67 -2.77
N VAL A 246 -25.65 6.64 -2.04
CA VAL A 246 -24.54 5.73 -2.38
C VAL A 246 -24.99 4.86 -3.55
N SER A 247 -24.27 4.94 -4.65
CA SER A 247 -24.48 4.05 -5.80
C SER A 247 -23.64 2.77 -5.63
N VAL A 248 -24.09 1.68 -6.22
CA VAL A 248 -23.35 0.41 -6.28
C VAL A 248 -23.32 -0.09 -7.72
N ASP A 249 -22.19 -0.58 -8.17
CA ASP A 249 -22.01 -1.10 -9.54
C ASP A 249 -22.74 -2.43 -9.77
N LYS A 250 -22.96 -3.20 -8.71
CA LYS A 250 -23.61 -4.52 -8.76
C LYS A 250 -24.64 -4.66 -7.63
N SER A 251 -25.90 -4.93 -7.98
CA SER A 251 -26.97 -5.15 -6.98
C SER A 251 -26.71 -6.39 -6.11
N ASP A 252 -27.47 -6.51 -5.00
CA ASP A 252 -27.37 -7.70 -4.14
C ASP A 252 -27.69 -8.96 -4.90
N GLU A 253 -28.76 -8.96 -5.71
CA GLU A 253 -29.20 -10.10 -6.50
C GLU A 253 -28.12 -10.53 -7.51
N ALA A 254 -27.48 -9.57 -8.19
CA ALA A 254 -26.41 -9.86 -9.13
C ALA A 254 -25.16 -10.42 -8.39
N PHE A 255 -24.80 -9.83 -7.25
CA PHE A 255 -23.68 -10.34 -6.46
C PHE A 255 -23.96 -11.75 -5.91
N MET A 256 -25.18 -12.01 -5.43
CA MET A 256 -25.60 -13.35 -4.98
C MET A 256 -25.54 -14.39 -6.11
N GLN A 257 -25.84 -13.99 -7.35
CA GLN A 257 -25.70 -14.87 -8.53
C GLN A 257 -24.22 -15.20 -8.78
N ASP A 258 -23.32 -14.21 -8.67
CA ASP A 258 -21.87 -14.44 -8.76
C ASP A 258 -21.39 -15.40 -7.67
N VAL A 259 -21.82 -15.22 -6.42
CA VAL A 259 -21.48 -16.13 -5.32
C VAL A 259 -21.92 -17.56 -5.64
N ASN A 260 -23.16 -17.75 -6.10
CA ASN A 260 -23.65 -19.07 -6.48
C ASN A 260 -22.87 -19.69 -7.65
N TYR A 261 -22.52 -18.90 -8.66
CA TYR A 261 -21.67 -19.34 -9.77
C TYR A 261 -20.29 -19.78 -9.26
N LEU A 262 -19.63 -18.98 -8.42
CA LEU A 262 -18.32 -19.29 -7.88
C LEU A 262 -18.35 -20.55 -6.98
N LYS A 263 -19.43 -20.79 -6.25
CA LYS A 263 -19.62 -22.02 -5.47
C LYS A 263 -19.64 -23.27 -6.36
N THR A 264 -20.09 -23.19 -7.62
CA THR A 264 -20.01 -24.34 -8.53
C THR A 264 -18.57 -24.75 -8.82
N HIS A 265 -17.65 -23.78 -8.91
CA HIS A 265 -16.22 -24.04 -9.10
C HIS A 265 -15.55 -24.60 -7.85
N ILE A 266 -16.01 -24.19 -6.65
CA ILE A 266 -15.57 -24.81 -5.38
C ILE A 266 -16.02 -26.27 -5.33
N LEU A 267 -17.28 -26.56 -5.68
CA LEU A 267 -17.83 -27.92 -5.74
C LEU A 267 -17.10 -28.79 -6.78
N ALA A 268 -16.70 -28.22 -7.91
CA ALA A 268 -15.93 -28.91 -8.94
C ALA A 268 -14.48 -29.19 -8.53
N GLY A 269 -13.98 -28.53 -7.47
CA GLY A 269 -12.59 -28.66 -7.01
C GLY A 269 -11.60 -27.77 -7.74
N ASP A 270 -12.07 -26.79 -8.53
CA ASP A 270 -11.21 -25.84 -9.25
C ASP A 270 -10.49 -24.88 -8.29
N ILE A 271 -11.16 -24.51 -7.21
CA ILE A 271 -10.71 -23.59 -6.16
C ILE A 271 -11.22 -24.03 -4.79
N PHE A 272 -10.58 -23.58 -3.72
CA PHE A 272 -11.04 -23.74 -2.33
C PHE A 272 -11.76 -22.50 -1.81
N GLN A 273 -11.30 -21.34 -2.24
CA GLN A 273 -11.84 -20.02 -1.86
C GLN A 273 -11.65 -19.04 -3.02
N VAL A 274 -12.55 -18.07 -3.11
CA VAL A 274 -12.47 -16.93 -4.03
C VAL A 274 -13.07 -15.70 -3.40
N VAL A 275 -12.55 -14.52 -3.72
CA VAL A 275 -12.98 -13.25 -3.10
C VAL A 275 -13.55 -12.32 -4.17
N PRO A 276 -14.83 -12.48 -4.56
CA PRO A 276 -15.51 -11.51 -5.42
C PRO A 276 -15.74 -10.20 -4.66
N SER A 277 -15.82 -9.10 -5.40
CA SER A 277 -16.04 -7.77 -4.84
C SER A 277 -16.99 -6.94 -5.69
N ARG A 278 -17.47 -5.83 -5.13
CA ARG A 278 -18.24 -4.81 -5.82
C ARG A 278 -17.89 -3.42 -5.30
N THR A 279 -18.25 -2.39 -6.06
CA THR A 279 -17.82 -1.01 -5.82
C THR A 279 -19.01 -0.13 -5.46
N PHE A 280 -18.88 0.56 -4.33
CA PHE A 280 -19.79 1.62 -3.90
C PHE A 280 -19.19 2.97 -4.28
N SER A 281 -20.01 3.90 -4.74
CA SER A 281 -19.54 5.23 -5.13
C SER A 281 -20.43 6.33 -4.60
N LEU A 282 -19.79 7.45 -4.23
CA LEU A 282 -20.44 8.65 -3.76
C LEU A 282 -19.55 9.88 -3.99
N PRO A 283 -20.10 11.12 -4.02
CA PRO A 283 -19.30 12.32 -4.11
C PRO A 283 -18.28 12.43 -2.97
N CYS A 284 -17.07 12.89 -3.30
CA CYS A 284 -15.99 13.11 -2.34
C CYS A 284 -15.16 14.34 -2.78
N PRO A 285 -15.65 15.56 -2.52
CA PRO A 285 -14.96 16.78 -2.94
C PRO A 285 -13.67 17.06 -2.19
N SER A 286 -13.50 16.49 -0.98
CA SER A 286 -12.29 16.62 -0.17
C SER A 286 -11.82 15.27 0.36
N PRO A 287 -10.98 14.53 -0.39
CA PRO A 287 -10.45 13.23 0.02
C PRO A 287 -9.69 13.28 1.34
N LEU A 288 -8.91 14.36 1.57
CA LEU A 288 -8.12 14.51 2.80
C LEU A 288 -9.02 14.70 4.03
N ALA A 289 -10.13 15.44 3.90
CA ALA A 289 -11.12 15.56 4.97
C ALA A 289 -11.81 14.22 5.26
N ALA A 290 -12.12 13.44 4.22
CA ALA A 290 -12.66 12.10 4.37
C ALA A 290 -11.67 11.16 5.09
N TYR A 291 -10.39 11.21 4.73
CA TYR A 291 -9.32 10.49 5.44
C TYR A 291 -9.24 10.88 6.92
N ALA A 292 -9.33 12.17 7.24
CA ALA A 292 -9.34 12.64 8.63
C ALA A 292 -10.51 12.05 9.44
N GLN A 293 -11.70 11.94 8.83
CA GLN A 293 -12.84 11.30 9.47
C GLN A 293 -12.62 9.78 9.63
N LEU A 294 -12.09 9.12 8.60
CA LEU A 294 -11.78 7.69 8.66
C LEU A 294 -10.77 7.37 9.76
N LYS A 295 -9.70 8.15 9.86
CA LYS A 295 -8.69 8.02 10.93
C LYS A 295 -9.31 8.15 12.33
N LYS A 296 -10.24 9.08 12.50
CA LYS A 296 -10.95 9.30 13.77
C LYS A 296 -11.92 8.18 14.11
N GLN A 297 -12.67 7.68 13.11
CA GLN A 297 -13.75 6.71 13.31
C GLN A 297 -13.24 5.27 13.35
N ASN A 298 -12.22 4.96 12.58
CA ASN A 298 -11.72 3.59 12.37
C ASN A 298 -10.19 3.54 12.25
N PRO A 299 -9.45 3.91 13.32
CA PRO A 299 -8.00 3.78 13.30
C PRO A 299 -7.58 2.33 13.07
N SER A 300 -6.55 2.14 12.26
CA SER A 300 -6.05 0.83 11.84
C SER A 300 -4.51 0.82 11.86
N PRO A 301 -3.86 -0.36 11.92
CA PRO A 301 -2.40 -0.48 11.96
C PRO A 301 -1.68 0.26 10.84
N TYR A 302 -2.30 0.32 9.68
CA TYR A 302 -1.78 1.01 8.51
C TYR A 302 -2.81 2.05 8.06
N MET A 303 -2.51 3.30 8.32
CA MET A 303 -3.26 4.44 7.82
C MET A 303 -2.47 5.07 6.69
N PHE A 304 -3.10 5.37 5.57
CA PHE A 304 -2.41 5.95 4.42
C PHE A 304 -3.26 6.95 3.65
N TYR A 305 -2.58 7.96 3.13
CA TYR A 305 -3.12 8.92 2.18
C TYR A 305 -2.09 9.18 1.08
N MET A 306 -2.43 8.90 -0.15
CA MET A 306 -1.60 9.13 -1.33
C MET A 306 -2.32 10.10 -2.24
N GLN A 307 -1.66 11.18 -2.63
CA GLN A 307 -2.18 12.17 -3.55
C GLN A 307 -1.32 12.20 -4.81
N ASP A 308 -1.85 11.67 -5.89
CA ASP A 308 -1.29 11.78 -7.23
C ASP A 308 -1.75 13.09 -7.91
N ALA A 309 -1.28 13.35 -9.13
CA ALA A 309 -1.77 14.47 -9.92
C ALA A 309 -3.23 14.30 -10.36
N ASP A 310 -3.64 13.04 -10.63
CA ASP A 310 -4.93 12.73 -11.24
C ASP A 310 -5.93 12.08 -10.29
N PHE A 311 -5.47 11.50 -9.17
CA PHE A 311 -6.32 10.79 -8.22
C PHE A 311 -5.75 10.84 -6.80
N SER A 312 -6.54 10.41 -5.84
CA SER A 312 -6.09 10.15 -4.48
C SER A 312 -6.51 8.75 -4.04
N ILE A 313 -5.70 8.13 -3.19
CA ILE A 313 -6.03 6.86 -2.52
C ILE A 313 -5.87 7.09 -1.03
N PHE A 314 -6.87 6.71 -0.23
CA PHE A 314 -6.74 6.72 1.21
C PHE A 314 -7.41 5.52 1.84
N GLY A 315 -6.94 5.13 3.01
CA GLY A 315 -7.51 3.97 3.69
C GLY A 315 -7.01 3.75 5.10
N ALA A 316 -7.66 2.80 5.74
CA ALA A 316 -7.38 2.30 7.08
C ALA A 316 -7.26 0.77 7.00
N SER A 317 -6.08 0.28 6.59
CA SER A 317 -5.86 -1.14 6.38
C SER A 317 -5.49 -1.86 7.68
N PRO A 318 -6.18 -2.93 8.02
CA PRO A 318 -5.79 -3.76 9.16
C PRO A 318 -4.65 -4.72 8.82
N GLU A 319 -4.32 -4.91 7.54
CA GLU A 319 -3.53 -6.06 7.07
C GLU A 319 -2.27 -5.66 6.31
N SER A 320 -1.12 -6.18 6.76
CA SER A 320 0.14 -6.09 6.04
C SER A 320 0.07 -6.91 4.75
N ALA A 321 0.57 -6.38 3.64
CA ALA A 321 0.73 -7.13 2.40
C ALA A 321 2.02 -7.96 2.43
N LEU A 322 3.15 -7.26 2.53
CA LEU A 322 4.47 -7.87 2.68
C LEU A 322 5.37 -6.92 3.47
N LYS A 323 6.11 -7.46 4.41
CA LYS A 323 7.22 -6.78 5.08
C LYS A 323 8.51 -7.53 4.80
N TYR A 324 9.55 -6.80 4.44
CA TYR A 324 10.92 -7.32 4.34
C TYR A 324 11.87 -6.39 5.08
N GLU A 325 12.67 -6.95 5.95
CA GLU A 325 13.68 -6.26 6.72
C GLU A 325 15.07 -6.77 6.36
N LYS A 326 15.86 -5.91 5.77
CA LYS A 326 17.20 -6.27 5.25
C LYS A 326 18.17 -6.69 6.35
N HIS A 327 18.12 -6.02 7.50
CA HIS A 327 19.03 -6.29 8.61
C HIS A 327 18.88 -7.73 9.12
N SER A 328 17.67 -8.21 9.33
CA SER A 328 17.35 -9.58 9.74
C SER A 328 17.25 -10.55 8.56
N ASN A 329 17.24 -10.03 7.33
CA ASN A 329 16.96 -10.74 6.08
C ASN A 329 15.62 -11.49 6.13
N GLN A 330 14.62 -10.93 6.83
CA GLN A 330 13.36 -11.61 7.10
C GLN A 330 12.23 -11.08 6.21
N VAL A 331 11.59 -12.00 5.51
CA VAL A 331 10.31 -11.78 4.81
C VAL A 331 9.18 -12.19 5.74
N GLU A 332 8.14 -11.39 5.81
CA GLU A 332 6.97 -11.63 6.66
C GLU A 332 5.67 -11.39 5.92
N ILE A 333 4.70 -12.28 6.15
CA ILE A 333 3.30 -12.12 5.77
C ILE A 333 2.44 -12.32 7.01
N TYR A 334 1.44 -11.47 7.18
CA TYR A 334 0.52 -11.48 8.32
C TYR A 334 -0.89 -11.83 7.86
N PRO A 335 -1.26 -13.12 7.73
CA PRO A 335 -2.64 -13.50 7.51
C PRO A 335 -3.52 -13.04 8.66
N ILE A 336 -4.61 -12.38 8.34
CA ILE A 336 -5.64 -11.95 9.29
C ILE A 336 -6.98 -12.53 8.83
N ALA A 337 -7.66 -13.22 9.73
CA ALA A 337 -9.03 -13.68 9.52
C ALA A 337 -9.75 -13.73 10.85
N GLY A 338 -11.06 -13.57 10.79
CA GLY A 338 -11.86 -13.47 11.99
C GLY A 338 -11.78 -12.12 12.68
N THR A 339 -12.93 -11.52 12.91
CA THR A 339 -13.05 -10.20 13.54
C THR A 339 -14.16 -10.25 14.58
N ARG A 340 -13.90 -9.68 15.75
CA ARG A 340 -14.91 -9.44 16.78
C ARG A 340 -14.79 -7.98 17.27
N PRO A 341 -15.90 -7.36 17.69
CA PRO A 341 -15.83 -6.06 18.36
C PRO A 341 -15.15 -6.22 19.72
N ARG A 342 -14.56 -5.12 20.22
CA ARG A 342 -14.07 -5.06 21.60
C ARG A 342 -15.22 -5.13 22.59
N GLY A 343 -14.98 -5.75 23.72
CA GLY A 343 -15.89 -5.74 24.86
C GLY A 343 -15.94 -4.38 25.54
N LYS A 344 -16.97 -3.57 25.27
CA LYS A 344 -17.10 -2.20 25.81
C LYS A 344 -18.33 -2.07 26.71
N ARG A 345 -18.20 -1.25 27.74
CA ARG A 345 -19.30 -0.76 28.57
C ARG A 345 -20.11 0.30 27.84
N ALA A 346 -21.25 0.69 28.42
CA ALA A 346 -22.09 1.75 27.85
C ALA A 346 -21.41 3.12 27.75
N ASP A 347 -20.40 3.37 28.58
CA ASP A 347 -19.57 4.59 28.57
C ASP A 347 -18.42 4.56 27.55
N GLY A 348 -18.29 3.45 26.80
CA GLY A 348 -17.24 3.25 25.78
C GLY A 348 -15.91 2.70 26.33
N THR A 349 -15.76 2.55 27.64
CA THR A 349 -14.57 1.95 28.25
C THR A 349 -14.53 0.44 28.04
N ILE A 350 -13.32 -0.14 28.03
CA ILE A 350 -13.16 -1.59 27.89
C ILE A 350 -13.64 -2.31 29.16
N ASP A 351 -14.54 -3.28 28.98
CA ASP A 351 -14.87 -4.26 29.98
C ASP A 351 -13.98 -5.48 29.80
N HIS A 352 -12.98 -5.64 30.64
CA HIS A 352 -11.96 -6.68 30.49
C HIS A 352 -12.52 -8.11 30.54
N ASP A 353 -13.60 -8.35 31.30
CA ASP A 353 -14.23 -9.66 31.37
C ASP A 353 -15.00 -9.97 30.08
N LEU A 354 -15.80 -9.03 29.61
CA LEU A 354 -16.51 -9.17 28.33
C LEU A 354 -15.53 -9.29 27.16
N ASP A 355 -14.47 -8.47 27.14
CA ASP A 355 -13.44 -8.48 26.10
C ASP A 355 -12.72 -9.84 26.04
N SER A 356 -12.40 -10.42 27.20
CA SER A 356 -11.78 -11.75 27.29
C SER A 356 -12.71 -12.88 26.84
N ARG A 357 -14.02 -12.77 27.11
CA ARG A 357 -15.01 -13.75 26.62
C ARG A 357 -15.17 -13.68 25.10
N ILE A 358 -15.18 -12.48 24.53
CA ILE A 358 -15.25 -12.28 23.08
C ILE A 358 -13.98 -12.82 22.42
N GLU A 359 -12.80 -12.64 23.02
CA GLU A 359 -11.57 -13.25 22.53
C GLU A 359 -11.64 -14.77 22.54
N LEU A 360 -12.14 -15.37 23.63
CA LEU A 360 -12.29 -16.82 23.71
C LEU A 360 -13.26 -17.34 22.65
N ASP A 361 -14.38 -16.67 22.44
CA ASP A 361 -15.35 -16.99 21.38
C ASP A 361 -14.69 -16.96 19.99
N LEU A 362 -13.90 -15.91 19.70
CA LEU A 362 -13.14 -15.82 18.44
C LEU A 362 -12.15 -16.98 18.28
N ARG A 363 -11.43 -17.32 19.34
CA ARG A 363 -10.43 -18.41 19.32
C ARG A 363 -11.06 -19.79 19.18
N GLU A 364 -12.29 -20.00 19.66
CA GLU A 364 -12.99 -21.28 19.62
C GLU A 364 -13.86 -21.45 18.38
N ASP A 365 -14.12 -20.40 17.64
CA ASP A 365 -14.90 -20.45 16.41
C ASP A 365 -14.22 -21.33 15.35
N ASN A 366 -14.80 -22.49 15.06
CA ASN A 366 -14.23 -23.46 14.15
C ASN A 366 -14.21 -22.98 12.70
N LYS A 367 -15.20 -22.16 12.28
CA LYS A 367 -15.25 -21.60 10.93
C LYS A 367 -14.11 -20.63 10.75
N GLU A 368 -13.98 -19.64 11.63
CA GLU A 368 -12.91 -18.63 11.60
C GLU A 368 -11.53 -19.28 11.63
N LYS A 369 -11.33 -20.31 12.48
CA LYS A 369 -10.09 -21.06 12.53
C LYS A 369 -9.76 -21.76 11.21
N SER A 370 -10.75 -22.44 10.62
CA SER A 370 -10.53 -23.21 9.38
C SER A 370 -10.16 -22.28 8.23
N GLU A 371 -10.86 -21.16 8.09
CA GLU A 371 -10.54 -20.13 7.10
C GLU A 371 -9.16 -19.53 7.35
N HIS A 372 -8.82 -19.23 8.61
CA HIS A 372 -7.53 -18.67 8.98
C HIS A 372 -6.38 -19.64 8.68
N ILE A 373 -6.49 -20.91 9.04
CA ILE A 373 -5.45 -21.91 8.75
C ILE A 373 -5.22 -22.07 7.25
N MET A 374 -6.27 -22.02 6.44
CA MET A 374 -6.13 -22.02 4.98
C MET A 374 -5.31 -20.82 4.48
N LEU A 375 -5.54 -19.63 5.01
CA LEU A 375 -4.78 -18.43 4.67
C LEU A 375 -3.32 -18.51 5.17
N VAL A 376 -3.08 -19.12 6.34
CA VAL A 376 -1.72 -19.39 6.84
C VAL A 376 -1.00 -20.35 5.90
N ASP A 377 -1.64 -21.40 5.42
CA ASP A 377 -1.01 -22.34 4.49
C ASP A 377 -0.71 -21.69 3.13
N LEU A 378 -1.57 -20.81 2.65
CA LEU A 378 -1.31 -20.01 1.45
C LEU A 378 -0.11 -19.08 1.65
N ALA A 379 -0.03 -18.37 2.77
CA ALA A 379 1.12 -17.54 3.12
C ALA A 379 2.41 -18.36 3.26
N ARG A 380 2.32 -19.57 3.82
CA ARG A 380 3.47 -20.49 3.89
C ARG A 380 3.97 -20.89 2.50
N ASN A 381 3.07 -21.12 1.55
CA ASN A 381 3.44 -21.43 0.17
C ASN A 381 4.10 -20.23 -0.51
N ASP A 382 3.55 -19.03 -0.33
CA ASP A 382 4.12 -17.81 -0.91
C ASP A 382 5.52 -17.53 -0.36
N VAL A 383 5.71 -17.57 0.96
CA VAL A 383 7.02 -17.37 1.62
C VAL A 383 8.01 -18.46 1.20
N ALA A 384 7.55 -19.69 0.98
CA ALA A 384 8.43 -20.81 0.55
C ALA A 384 9.12 -20.53 -0.79
N LYS A 385 8.45 -19.86 -1.74
CA LYS A 385 8.98 -19.57 -3.07
C LYS A 385 10.25 -18.72 -3.03
N VAL A 386 10.38 -17.88 -2.01
CA VAL A 386 11.45 -16.88 -1.91
C VAL A 386 12.40 -17.11 -0.74
N SER A 387 12.12 -18.05 0.14
CA SER A 387 12.91 -18.28 1.34
C SER A 387 14.02 -19.32 1.11
N ARG A 388 15.11 -19.17 1.84
CA ARG A 388 16.13 -20.20 1.97
C ARG A 388 15.49 -21.48 2.53
N PRO A 389 15.85 -22.66 2.01
CA PRO A 389 15.32 -23.92 2.51
C PRO A 389 15.47 -24.06 4.03
N GLY A 390 14.41 -24.53 4.70
CA GLY A 390 14.41 -24.77 6.14
C GLY A 390 14.25 -23.52 7.03
N THR A 391 14.15 -22.32 6.46
CA THR A 391 14.04 -21.08 7.26
C THR A 391 12.60 -20.58 7.43
N ARG A 392 11.65 -21.10 6.65
CA ARG A 392 10.24 -20.73 6.74
C ARG A 392 9.58 -21.39 7.94
N TYR A 393 8.90 -20.61 8.76
CA TYR A 393 8.07 -21.10 9.86
C TYR A 393 6.93 -20.14 10.21
N VAL A 394 5.97 -20.62 10.97
CA VAL A 394 4.91 -19.79 11.52
C VAL A 394 5.39 -19.31 12.88
N LYS A 395 5.69 -18.02 12.99
CA LYS A 395 6.25 -17.41 14.21
C LYS A 395 5.19 -17.25 15.28
N ASP A 396 4.01 -16.76 14.87
CA ASP A 396 2.81 -16.66 15.71
C ASP A 396 1.66 -17.38 15.00
N LEU A 397 0.91 -18.21 15.71
CA LEU A 397 -0.22 -18.93 15.17
C LEU A 397 -1.46 -18.65 16.01
N LEU A 398 -2.56 -18.20 15.37
CA LEU A 398 -3.86 -17.96 16.01
C LEU A 398 -3.75 -17.04 17.23
N LYS A 399 -2.93 -16.01 17.14
CA LYS A 399 -2.84 -14.93 18.14
C LYS A 399 -4.01 -13.97 17.95
N VAL A 400 -4.52 -13.41 19.03
CA VAL A 400 -5.51 -12.33 18.95
C VAL A 400 -4.82 -11.00 19.19
N ASP A 401 -4.85 -10.14 18.18
CA ASP A 401 -4.42 -8.74 18.27
C ASP A 401 -5.64 -7.85 18.55
N ARG A 402 -5.51 -7.00 19.56
CA ARG A 402 -6.57 -6.10 20.02
C ARG A 402 -6.30 -4.69 19.55
N TYR A 403 -7.30 -4.10 18.90
CA TYR A 403 -7.31 -2.71 18.44
C TYR A 403 -8.32 -1.91 19.25
N SER A 404 -8.43 -0.62 19.02
CA SER A 404 -9.34 0.26 19.76
C SER A 404 -10.82 -0.12 19.65
N HIS A 405 -11.25 -0.69 18.50
CA HIS A 405 -12.65 -1.01 18.22
C HIS A 405 -12.93 -2.50 17.96
N VAL A 406 -11.94 -3.22 17.51
CA VAL A 406 -12.05 -4.62 17.11
C VAL A 406 -10.86 -5.43 17.62
N MET A 407 -11.00 -6.75 17.59
CA MET A 407 -9.91 -7.70 17.72
C MET A 407 -9.92 -8.66 16.52
N HIS A 408 -8.73 -9.09 16.12
CA HIS A 408 -8.53 -9.98 14.98
C HIS A 408 -7.74 -11.22 15.37
N LEU A 409 -8.06 -12.31 14.70
CA LEU A 409 -7.23 -13.52 14.74
C LEU A 409 -6.10 -13.35 13.72
N VAL A 410 -4.87 -13.41 14.17
CA VAL A 410 -3.66 -13.09 13.40
C VAL A 410 -2.68 -14.24 13.46
N SER A 411 -2.00 -14.51 12.36
CA SER A 411 -0.82 -15.34 12.34
C SER A 411 0.33 -14.63 11.62
N ARG A 412 1.56 -15.11 11.82
CA ARG A 412 2.75 -14.51 11.26
C ARG A 412 3.61 -15.59 10.63
N VAL A 413 3.72 -15.54 9.30
CA VAL A 413 4.58 -16.45 8.54
C VAL A 413 5.85 -15.71 8.17
N VAL A 414 6.99 -16.30 8.49
CA VAL A 414 8.31 -15.70 8.27
C VAL A 414 9.24 -16.67 7.55
N GLY A 415 10.23 -16.10 6.85
CA GLY A 415 11.32 -16.83 6.23
C GLY A 415 12.49 -15.92 5.93
N GLN A 416 13.68 -16.49 5.78
CA GLN A 416 14.84 -15.72 5.33
C GLN A 416 14.88 -15.69 3.82
N LEU A 417 14.97 -14.50 3.25
CA LEU A 417 15.04 -14.31 1.80
C LEU A 417 16.29 -14.98 1.24
N ARG A 418 16.17 -15.63 0.07
CA ARG A 418 17.30 -16.18 -0.67
C ARG A 418 18.27 -15.06 -1.08
N ASP A 419 19.56 -15.35 -1.14
CA ASP A 419 20.62 -14.37 -1.44
C ASP A 419 20.57 -13.80 -2.86
N ASP A 420 19.96 -14.52 -3.78
CA ASP A 420 19.79 -14.16 -5.18
C ASP A 420 18.52 -13.34 -5.45
N LEU A 421 17.74 -13.03 -4.42
CA LEU A 421 16.48 -12.29 -4.49
C LEU A 421 16.52 -10.99 -3.67
N ASP A 422 15.56 -10.11 -3.93
CA ASP A 422 15.32 -8.87 -3.18
C ASP A 422 13.84 -8.74 -2.78
N ALA A 423 13.50 -7.66 -2.08
CA ALA A 423 12.14 -7.41 -1.61
C ALA A 423 11.09 -7.38 -2.75
N LEU A 424 11.46 -6.88 -3.94
CA LEU A 424 10.56 -6.84 -5.09
C LEU A 424 10.30 -8.23 -5.68
N HIS A 425 11.29 -9.12 -5.66
CA HIS A 425 11.06 -10.53 -5.98
C HIS A 425 10.11 -11.19 -4.97
N ALA A 426 10.30 -10.89 -3.67
CA ALA A 426 9.40 -11.40 -2.64
C ALA A 426 7.97 -10.88 -2.85
N TYR A 427 7.80 -9.59 -3.18
CA TYR A 427 6.48 -9.04 -3.50
C TYR A 427 5.88 -9.72 -4.74
N GLN A 428 6.63 -9.87 -5.82
CA GLN A 428 6.18 -10.54 -7.05
C GLN A 428 5.70 -11.98 -6.79
N ALA A 429 6.43 -12.75 -5.99
CA ALA A 429 6.06 -14.12 -5.66
C ALA A 429 4.82 -14.23 -4.76
N CYS A 430 4.58 -13.22 -3.91
CA CYS A 430 3.51 -13.23 -2.90
C CYS A 430 2.25 -12.48 -3.33
N MET A 431 2.34 -11.56 -4.30
CA MET A 431 1.18 -10.79 -4.75
C MET A 431 0.17 -11.66 -5.52
N ASN A 432 -1.11 -11.34 -5.52
CA ASN A 432 -1.78 -10.55 -4.51
C ASN A 432 -2.09 -11.43 -3.31
N MET A 433 -2.39 -10.82 -2.16
CA MET A 433 -2.61 -11.60 -0.95
C MET A 433 -3.86 -12.47 -1.08
N GLY A 434 -3.78 -13.71 -0.58
CA GLY A 434 -4.84 -14.70 -0.70
C GLY A 434 -6.17 -14.27 -0.08
N THR A 435 -6.12 -13.41 0.93
CA THR A 435 -7.29 -12.77 1.56
C THR A 435 -8.12 -11.91 0.59
N LEU A 436 -7.54 -11.49 -0.55
CA LEU A 436 -8.18 -10.67 -1.58
C LEU A 436 -8.41 -11.39 -2.91
N VAL A 437 -7.81 -12.57 -3.08
CA VAL A 437 -7.88 -13.34 -4.33
C VAL A 437 -8.63 -14.64 -4.10
N GLY A 438 -8.10 -15.49 -3.25
CA GLY A 438 -8.52 -16.88 -3.02
C GLY A 438 -7.40 -17.89 -3.25
N ALA A 439 -7.75 -19.15 -3.30
CA ALA A 439 -6.83 -20.27 -3.43
C ALA A 439 -7.42 -21.40 -4.31
N PRO A 440 -6.65 -21.98 -5.26
CA PRO A 440 -5.35 -21.55 -5.78
C PRO A 440 -5.41 -20.17 -6.44
N LYS A 441 -4.35 -19.38 -6.27
CA LYS A 441 -4.35 -17.93 -6.53
C LYS A 441 -4.70 -17.55 -7.98
N VAL A 442 -4.04 -18.17 -8.98
CA VAL A 442 -4.26 -17.83 -10.41
C VAL A 442 -5.67 -18.26 -10.86
N SER A 443 -6.15 -19.43 -10.45
CA SER A 443 -7.50 -19.90 -10.73
C SER A 443 -8.56 -18.97 -10.14
N ALA A 444 -8.38 -18.58 -8.88
CA ALA A 444 -9.26 -17.64 -8.20
C ALA A 444 -9.26 -16.26 -8.89
N ALA A 445 -8.09 -15.72 -9.24
CA ALA A 445 -7.97 -14.45 -9.95
C ALA A 445 -8.65 -14.48 -11.33
N THR A 446 -8.56 -15.60 -12.04
CA THR A 446 -9.25 -15.81 -13.31
C THR A 446 -10.78 -15.72 -13.13
N LEU A 447 -11.32 -16.42 -12.14
CA LEU A 447 -12.75 -16.41 -11.84
C LEU A 447 -13.22 -15.03 -11.35
N VAL A 448 -12.43 -14.33 -10.56
CA VAL A 448 -12.71 -12.94 -10.15
C VAL A 448 -12.90 -12.05 -11.39
N ARG A 449 -11.98 -12.09 -12.35
CA ARG A 449 -12.12 -11.31 -13.60
C ARG A 449 -13.35 -11.70 -14.42
N GLN A 450 -13.74 -12.98 -14.42
CA GLN A 450 -14.94 -13.44 -15.12
C GLN A 450 -16.23 -12.88 -14.51
N VAL A 451 -16.33 -12.77 -13.19
CA VAL A 451 -17.53 -12.26 -12.53
C VAL A 451 -17.53 -10.73 -12.38
N GLU A 452 -16.40 -10.11 -12.13
CA GLU A 452 -16.31 -8.65 -12.00
C GLU A 452 -16.29 -7.93 -13.34
N GLN A 453 -15.76 -8.56 -14.40
CA GLN A 453 -15.73 -8.07 -15.78
C GLN A 453 -15.03 -6.71 -15.95
N GLN A 454 -14.18 -6.34 -15.02
CA GLN A 454 -13.39 -5.10 -15.03
C GLN A 454 -12.14 -5.25 -14.19
N ARG A 455 -11.17 -4.35 -14.40
CA ARG A 455 -9.99 -4.24 -13.57
C ARG A 455 -10.35 -3.66 -12.20
N ARG A 456 -9.66 -4.11 -11.16
CA ARG A 456 -9.85 -3.62 -9.78
C ARG A 456 -9.10 -2.33 -9.47
N GLY A 457 -8.03 -2.03 -10.22
CA GLY A 457 -7.13 -0.95 -9.91
C GLY A 457 -6.41 -1.17 -8.57
N SER A 458 -6.43 -0.16 -7.69
CA SER A 458 -5.71 -0.22 -6.41
C SER A 458 -6.30 -1.19 -5.39
N TYR A 459 -7.60 -1.49 -5.44
CA TYR A 459 -8.25 -2.37 -4.47
C TYR A 459 -7.66 -3.79 -4.49
N GLY A 460 -7.21 -4.26 -3.34
CA GLY A 460 -6.55 -5.57 -3.20
C GLY A 460 -5.11 -5.60 -3.67
N GLY A 461 -4.56 -4.46 -4.09
CA GLY A 461 -3.13 -4.24 -4.26
C GLY A 461 -2.45 -3.88 -2.94
N ALA A 462 -1.35 -3.13 -3.00
CA ALA A 462 -0.61 -2.72 -1.82
C ALA A 462 -0.16 -1.26 -1.88
N VAL A 463 -0.05 -0.61 -0.72
CA VAL A 463 0.52 0.72 -0.57
C VAL A 463 1.58 0.69 0.51
N GLY A 464 2.66 1.44 0.32
CA GLY A 464 3.75 1.50 1.28
C GLY A 464 5.03 2.05 0.67
N TYR A 465 6.17 1.52 1.10
CA TYR A 465 7.46 2.02 0.66
C TYR A 465 8.52 0.91 0.48
N ILE A 466 9.54 1.28 -0.27
CA ILE A 466 10.82 0.56 -0.41
C ILE A 466 11.91 1.59 -0.19
N ASN A 467 12.93 1.27 0.59
CA ASN A 467 14.06 2.16 0.82
C ASN A 467 15.36 1.68 0.16
N GLY A 468 16.37 2.56 0.14
CA GLY A 468 17.68 2.26 -0.46
C GLY A 468 18.48 1.18 0.28
N ASN A 469 18.15 0.88 1.53
CA ASN A 469 18.73 -0.25 2.26
C ASN A 469 18.16 -1.59 1.78
N GLY A 470 17.04 -1.56 1.05
CA GLY A 470 16.32 -2.73 0.55
C GLY A 470 15.17 -3.18 1.44
N ASP A 471 14.84 -2.43 2.51
CA ASP A 471 13.65 -2.70 3.31
C ASP A 471 12.38 -2.37 2.54
N MET A 472 11.32 -3.11 2.82
CA MET A 472 10.00 -2.91 2.25
C MET A 472 8.94 -3.10 3.33
N ASP A 473 8.00 -2.17 3.43
CA ASP A 473 6.82 -2.30 4.29
C ASP A 473 5.59 -1.82 3.51
N THR A 474 4.64 -2.72 3.34
CA THR A 474 3.43 -2.47 2.56
C THR A 474 2.21 -3.07 3.25
N CYS A 475 1.06 -2.40 3.11
CA CYS A 475 -0.23 -2.92 3.53
C CYS A 475 -1.15 -3.16 2.33
N ILE A 476 -2.15 -4.03 2.51
CA ILE A 476 -3.15 -4.29 1.49
C ILE A 476 -4.08 -3.07 1.36
N VAL A 477 -4.39 -2.67 0.13
CA VAL A 477 -5.35 -1.59 -0.13
C VAL A 477 -6.78 -2.12 0.02
N ILE A 478 -7.25 -2.08 1.25
CA ILE A 478 -8.60 -2.42 1.68
C ILE A 478 -9.10 -1.38 2.68
N ARG A 479 -10.39 -1.36 2.95
CA ARG A 479 -11.01 -0.30 3.79
C ARG A 479 -10.56 1.08 3.33
N SER A 480 -10.66 1.30 2.02
CA SER A 480 -10.04 2.38 1.29
C SER A 480 -10.97 2.96 0.25
N ALA A 481 -10.66 4.16 -0.21
CA ALA A 481 -11.29 4.80 -1.36
C ALA A 481 -10.22 5.18 -2.39
N PHE A 482 -10.55 4.96 -3.65
CA PHE A 482 -9.91 5.61 -4.79
C PHE A 482 -10.77 6.81 -5.18
N VAL A 483 -10.19 7.99 -5.24
CA VAL A 483 -10.94 9.22 -5.53
C VAL A 483 -10.42 9.86 -6.80
N LYS A 484 -11.32 10.04 -7.75
CA LYS A 484 -11.04 10.72 -9.02
C LYS A 484 -12.25 11.55 -9.43
N ASN A 485 -12.02 12.73 -9.99
CA ASN A 485 -13.09 13.63 -10.40
C ASN A 485 -14.15 13.88 -9.30
N GLN A 486 -13.67 14.08 -8.05
CA GLN A 486 -14.52 14.32 -6.87
C GLN A 486 -15.50 13.17 -6.56
N THR A 487 -15.24 11.96 -7.01
CA THR A 487 -16.02 10.75 -6.71
C THR A 487 -15.14 9.72 -6.03
N ALA A 488 -15.58 9.24 -4.88
CA ALA A 488 -14.95 8.13 -4.17
C ALA A 488 -15.52 6.80 -4.68
N TYR A 489 -14.64 5.89 -5.01
CA TYR A 489 -14.92 4.50 -5.36
C TYR A 489 -14.40 3.62 -4.23
N ILE A 490 -15.31 2.94 -3.54
CA ILE A 490 -15.04 2.14 -2.35
C ILE A 490 -15.37 0.70 -2.69
N GLN A 491 -14.36 -0.11 -2.92
CA GLN A 491 -14.52 -1.51 -3.28
C GLN A 491 -14.40 -2.40 -2.04
N ALA A 492 -15.26 -3.41 -1.96
CA ALA A 492 -15.26 -4.37 -0.88
C ALA A 492 -15.65 -5.75 -1.39
N GLY A 493 -14.95 -6.77 -0.90
CA GLY A 493 -15.16 -8.17 -1.26
C GLY A 493 -15.47 -9.05 -0.05
N ALA A 494 -16.02 -10.21 -0.34
CA ALA A 494 -16.29 -11.26 0.62
C ALA A 494 -15.66 -12.59 0.21
N GLY A 495 -15.13 -13.32 1.18
CA GLY A 495 -14.49 -14.61 0.95
C GLY A 495 -15.51 -15.72 0.79
N VAL A 496 -15.68 -16.22 -0.43
CA VAL A 496 -16.63 -17.30 -0.74
C VAL A 496 -15.95 -18.66 -0.58
N VAL A 497 -16.53 -19.49 0.27
CA VAL A 497 -16.17 -20.89 0.51
C VAL A 497 -17.39 -21.78 0.30
N TYR A 498 -17.23 -23.10 0.45
CA TYR A 498 -18.30 -24.08 0.25
C TYR A 498 -19.59 -23.75 0.99
N ASP A 499 -19.48 -23.40 2.27
CA ASP A 499 -20.63 -23.14 3.15
C ASP A 499 -21.13 -21.69 3.11
N SER A 500 -20.57 -20.82 2.25
CA SER A 500 -21.00 -19.43 2.14
C SER A 500 -22.46 -19.30 1.75
N ASP A 501 -23.18 -18.42 2.48
CA ASP A 501 -24.53 -17.99 2.15
C ASP A 501 -24.47 -16.72 1.28
N PRO A 502 -25.04 -16.71 0.08
CA PRO A 502 -24.93 -15.58 -0.86
C PRO A 502 -25.39 -14.24 -0.29
N LEU A 503 -26.47 -14.24 0.50
CA LEU A 503 -26.99 -13.01 1.12
C LEU A 503 -26.06 -12.50 2.21
N SER A 504 -25.50 -13.40 3.01
CA SER A 504 -24.52 -13.07 4.04
C SER A 504 -23.26 -12.43 3.42
N GLU A 505 -22.77 -12.99 2.30
CA GLU A 505 -21.60 -12.44 1.60
C GLU A 505 -21.90 -11.07 0.98
N ALA A 506 -23.09 -10.86 0.41
CA ALA A 506 -23.53 -9.55 -0.07
C ALA A 506 -23.58 -8.50 1.07
N ASN A 507 -24.09 -8.88 2.24
CA ASN A 507 -24.11 -8.01 3.43
C ASN A 507 -22.70 -7.73 3.96
N GLU A 508 -21.79 -8.69 3.88
CA GLU A 508 -20.40 -8.52 4.30
C GLU A 508 -19.68 -7.45 3.46
N THR A 509 -19.88 -7.41 2.13
CA THR A 509 -19.31 -6.35 1.30
C THR A 509 -19.78 -4.96 1.74
N ARG A 510 -21.06 -4.83 2.10
CA ARG A 510 -21.66 -3.59 2.56
C ARG A 510 -21.07 -3.15 3.91
N SER A 511 -20.96 -4.10 4.85
CA SER A 511 -20.36 -3.86 6.16
C SER A 511 -18.89 -3.43 6.06
N LYS A 512 -18.13 -4.04 5.17
CA LYS A 512 -16.71 -3.69 4.93
C LYS A 512 -16.53 -2.31 4.30
N ALA A 513 -17.44 -1.86 3.46
CA ALA A 513 -17.41 -0.53 2.84
C ALA A 513 -17.89 0.57 3.80
N GLN A 514 -18.72 0.24 4.80
CA GLN A 514 -19.49 1.20 5.59
C GLN A 514 -18.62 2.23 6.33
N ALA A 515 -17.48 1.83 6.88
CA ALA A 515 -16.60 2.76 7.61
C ALA A 515 -16.08 3.90 6.70
N VAL A 516 -15.70 3.55 5.47
CA VAL A 516 -15.19 4.53 4.49
C VAL A 516 -16.33 5.39 3.95
N ILE A 517 -17.49 4.78 3.65
CA ILE A 517 -18.69 5.52 3.23
C ILE A 517 -19.08 6.56 4.29
N SER A 518 -19.16 6.14 5.56
CA SER A 518 -19.52 7.04 6.68
C SER A 518 -18.49 8.17 6.85
N ALA A 519 -17.21 7.89 6.67
CA ALA A 519 -16.16 8.90 6.74
C ALA A 519 -16.31 9.96 5.64
N VAL A 520 -16.58 9.53 4.39
CA VAL A 520 -16.82 10.44 3.26
C VAL A 520 -18.07 11.29 3.49
N GLN A 521 -19.18 10.67 3.92
CA GLN A 521 -20.42 11.37 4.22
C GLN A 521 -20.25 12.39 5.36
N THR A 522 -19.53 12.02 6.43
CA THR A 522 -19.28 12.91 7.57
C THR A 522 -18.41 14.11 7.16
N ALA A 523 -17.44 13.90 6.26
CA ALA A 523 -16.61 14.99 5.74
C ALA A 523 -17.41 16.03 4.94
N MET A 524 -18.48 15.60 4.25
CA MET A 524 -19.37 16.52 3.51
C MET A 524 -20.34 17.31 4.41
N GLN A 525 -20.73 16.76 5.57
CA GLN A 525 -21.72 17.38 6.45
C GLN A 525 -21.17 18.48 7.36
N LYS A 526 -19.86 18.56 7.55
CA LYS A 526 -19.24 19.51 8.51
C LYS A 526 -19.28 20.97 8.11
N GLU A 527 -19.75 21.33 6.92
CA GLU A 527 -19.90 22.75 6.50
C GLU A 527 -21.26 23.38 6.86
N GLN A 528 -22.13 22.68 7.57
CA GLN A 528 -23.47 23.24 7.91
C GLN A 528 -23.55 23.89 9.29
N TYR A 529 -22.41 24.16 9.97
CA TYR A 529 -22.41 24.85 11.27
C TYR A 529 -21.38 25.97 11.33
#